data_f30210de4b67ce434a9cc2060e549801
#
_entry.id   f30210de4b67ce434a9cc2060e549801
#
_cell.length_a   1.000
_cell.length_b   1.000
_cell.length_c   1.000
_cell.angle_alpha   90.00
_cell.angle_beta   90.00
_cell.angle_gamma   90.00
#
_symmetry.space_group_name_H-M   'P 1'
#
loop_
_entity.id
_entity.type
_entity.pdbx_description
1 polymer ?
#
loop_
_entity_poly.entity_id
_entity_poly.type
_entity_poly.pdbx_seq_one_letter_code
_entity_poly.pdbx_strand_id
1 'polypeptide(L)'
;SQAQKQYIKILNNLYFQKTVRDVFNNFSPKYVNIEHIVTQNESLNSILKKYEINDNELKLISKELNTKLPNYTLKINQKINFTINKKNNKISKFIFPLSKTKKILLIRELENDKFISKDIVTNLIKKIVYKEGKITQSLYRSAIRKKIPANVIVEFARIYGFQIDFQRDIRRNDTYQIIYEVFEDDNKKIFNTGNIIFADLNLSNQSNAFYFFNDNGEEGHYDINGKSVQKALMKTPINGARLSSKFGMRKHPIDGYNKMHRGTDFAAPEGTPIMASGDGVVLKA
;
A
#
# COMPACT_ATOMS: atom_id res chain seq x y z
N SER A 1 53.18 20.48 -12.53
CA SER A 1 53.72 21.75 -12.01
C SER A 1 54.16 21.57 -10.56
N GLN A 2 55.06 22.43 -10.09
CA GLN A 2 55.57 22.40 -8.70
C GLN A 2 54.42 22.58 -7.67
N ALA A 3 53.38 23.32 -8.01
CA ALA A 3 52.18 23.49 -7.23
C ALA A 3 51.36 22.19 -7.06
N GLN A 4 51.21 21.39 -8.12
CA GLN A 4 50.51 20.11 -8.04
C GLN A 4 51.20 19.13 -7.12
N LYS A 5 52.55 19.10 -7.11
CA LYS A 5 53.31 18.24 -6.18
C LYS A 5 53.12 18.67 -4.73
N GLN A 6 53.02 19.99 -4.45
CA GLN A 6 52.72 20.51 -3.11
C GLN A 6 51.33 20.13 -2.64
N TYR A 7 50.27 20.26 -3.49
CA TYR A 7 48.94 19.85 -3.15
C TYR A 7 48.82 18.36 -2.84
N ILE A 8 49.46 17.50 -3.65
CA ILE A 8 49.50 16.07 -3.39
C ILE A 8 50.19 15.74 -2.07
N LYS A 9 51.27 16.46 -1.72
CA LYS A 9 52.00 16.30 -0.44
C LYS A 9 51.12 16.68 0.74
N ILE A 10 50.32 17.75 0.64
CA ILE A 10 49.36 18.16 1.68
C ILE A 10 48.25 17.13 1.82
N LEU A 11 47.63 16.69 0.71
CA LEU A 11 46.55 15.69 0.73
C LEU A 11 46.99 14.34 1.27
N ASN A 12 48.27 13.96 1.04
CA ASN A 12 48.86 12.72 1.56
C ASN A 12 49.45 12.86 2.97
N ASN A 13 49.37 14.02 3.57
CA ASN A 13 49.85 14.23 4.95
C ASN A 13 48.90 13.53 5.93
N LEU A 14 49.45 12.64 6.74
CA LEU A 14 48.70 11.81 7.68
C LEU A 14 47.89 12.67 8.70
N TYR A 15 48.50 13.75 9.17
CA TYR A 15 47.84 14.67 10.11
C TYR A 15 46.69 15.42 9.45
N PHE A 16 46.86 15.88 8.20
CA PHE A 16 45.81 16.53 7.44
C PHE A 16 44.64 15.57 7.21
N GLN A 17 44.90 14.34 6.76
CA GLN A 17 43.87 13.31 6.58
C GLN A 17 43.13 12.98 7.88
N LYS A 18 43.86 12.90 8.99
CA LYS A 18 43.33 12.65 10.32
C LYS A 18 42.42 13.79 10.78
N THR A 19 42.89 15.03 10.64
CA THR A 19 42.10 16.24 10.97
C THR A 19 40.82 16.33 10.10
N VAL A 20 40.94 16.11 8.78
CA VAL A 20 39.80 16.14 7.89
C VAL A 20 38.81 15.05 8.28
N ARG A 21 39.27 13.84 8.60
CA ARG A 21 38.41 12.74 9.06
C ARG A 21 37.71 13.07 10.38
N ASP A 22 38.44 13.66 11.34
CA ASP A 22 37.88 14.07 12.63
C ASP A 22 36.84 15.18 12.47
N VAL A 23 37.08 16.15 11.60
CA VAL A 23 36.11 17.20 11.26
C VAL A 23 34.85 16.57 10.63
N PHE A 24 34.99 15.67 9.66
CA PHE A 24 33.84 15.00 9.04
C PHE A 24 33.08 14.10 10.02
N ASN A 25 33.79 13.37 10.88
CA ASN A 25 33.14 12.47 11.87
C ASN A 25 32.39 13.26 12.96
N ASN A 26 32.88 14.48 13.29
CA ASN A 26 32.24 15.35 14.26
C ASN A 26 31.29 16.38 13.63
N PHE A 27 31.09 16.31 12.31
CA PHE A 27 30.17 17.21 11.60
C PHE A 27 28.75 16.81 11.87
N SER A 28 28.09 17.40 12.86
CA SER A 28 26.68 17.24 13.12
C SER A 28 25.87 18.07 12.09
N PRO A 29 24.97 17.46 11.32
CA PRO A 29 24.15 18.22 10.39
C PRO A 29 23.30 19.26 11.14
N LYS A 30 23.30 20.49 10.67
CA LYS A 30 22.50 21.60 11.25
C LYS A 30 21.01 21.26 11.28
N TYR A 31 20.54 20.51 10.28
CA TYR A 31 19.15 20.11 10.14
C TYR A 31 19.05 18.59 10.13
N VAL A 32 18.10 18.05 10.91
CA VAL A 32 17.80 16.63 10.97
C VAL A 32 16.37 16.41 10.53
N ASN A 33 16.17 15.54 9.55
CA ASN A 33 14.85 15.13 9.10
C ASN A 33 14.37 13.94 9.94
N ILE A 34 13.17 14.06 10.49
CA ILE A 34 12.51 13.04 11.29
C ILE A 34 11.28 12.53 10.50
N GLU A 35 11.14 11.23 10.36
CA GLU A 35 9.90 10.58 9.98
C GLU A 35 9.36 9.84 11.21
N HIS A 36 8.18 10.24 11.69
CA HIS A 36 7.50 9.61 12.79
C HIS A 36 6.25 8.88 12.30
N ILE A 37 6.09 7.62 12.70
CA ILE A 37 4.89 6.82 12.42
C ILE A 37 4.02 6.86 13.67
N VAL A 38 2.81 7.41 13.51
CA VAL A 38 1.85 7.56 14.61
C VAL A 38 1.39 6.19 15.11
N THR A 39 1.52 5.99 16.42
CA THR A 39 1.03 4.80 17.12
C THR A 39 -0.27 5.09 17.87
N GLN A 40 -0.85 4.06 18.48
CA GLN A 40 -2.08 4.19 19.24
C GLN A 40 -1.91 5.16 20.41
N ASN A 41 -2.92 5.99 20.67
CA ASN A 41 -2.98 6.99 21.75
C ASN A 41 -1.93 8.12 21.67
N GLU A 42 -1.27 8.32 20.53
CA GLU A 42 -0.39 9.46 20.34
C GLU A 42 -1.17 10.71 19.90
N SER A 43 -0.77 11.83 20.46
CA SER A 43 -1.15 13.18 20.04
C SER A 43 0.03 13.90 19.41
N LEU A 44 -0.21 14.97 18.66
CA LEU A 44 0.87 15.80 18.11
C LEU A 44 1.80 16.30 19.23
N ASN A 45 1.22 16.68 20.37
CA ASN A 45 1.98 17.11 21.55
C ASN A 45 2.90 16.01 22.07
N SER A 46 2.38 14.79 22.29
CA SER A 46 3.19 13.68 22.78
C SER A 46 4.29 13.29 21.80
N ILE A 47 4.02 13.37 20.49
CA ILE A 47 5.02 13.10 19.45
C ILE A 47 6.15 14.15 19.50
N LEU A 48 5.84 15.43 19.45
CA LEU A 48 6.85 16.48 19.44
C LEU A 48 7.69 16.50 20.72
N LYS A 49 7.08 16.22 21.88
CA LYS A 49 7.82 16.08 23.15
C LYS A 49 8.85 14.94 23.15
N LYS A 50 8.60 13.83 22.47
CA LYS A 50 9.59 12.75 22.30
C LYS A 50 10.88 13.22 21.62
N TYR A 51 10.81 14.27 20.81
CA TYR A 51 11.94 14.85 20.10
C TYR A 51 12.43 16.15 20.75
N GLU A 52 12.07 16.37 22.02
CA GLU A 52 12.51 17.52 22.84
C GLU A 52 12.08 18.88 22.24
N ILE A 53 11.00 18.90 21.48
CA ILE A 53 10.42 20.13 20.93
C ILE A 53 9.57 20.81 21.99
N ASN A 54 9.78 22.12 22.16
CA ASN A 54 9.12 22.89 23.20
C ASN A 54 7.63 23.21 22.88
N ASP A 55 6.86 23.55 23.91
CA ASP A 55 5.43 23.83 23.80
C ASP A 55 5.11 25.05 22.92
N ASN A 56 6.03 26.01 22.76
CA ASN A 56 5.82 27.16 21.88
C ASN A 56 5.80 26.74 20.41
N GLU A 57 6.71 25.83 20.02
CA GLU A 57 6.73 25.24 18.68
C GLU A 57 5.43 24.50 18.40
N LEU A 58 4.95 23.71 19.37
CA LEU A 58 3.69 23.02 19.27
C LEU A 58 2.52 23.98 19.04
N LYS A 59 2.45 25.09 19.83
CA LYS A 59 1.41 26.11 19.68
C LYS A 59 1.40 26.74 18.29
N LEU A 60 2.59 27.06 17.75
CA LEU A 60 2.73 27.63 16.40
C LEU A 60 2.23 26.67 15.32
N ILE A 61 2.69 25.40 15.39
CA ILE A 61 2.27 24.37 14.43
C ILE A 61 0.77 24.08 14.53
N SER A 62 0.24 23.92 15.76
CA SER A 62 -1.16 23.64 15.97
C SER A 62 -2.06 24.80 15.51
N LYS A 63 -1.63 26.04 15.70
CA LYS A 63 -2.35 27.22 15.22
C LYS A 63 -2.47 27.19 13.69
N GLU A 64 -1.38 26.95 12.98
CA GLU A 64 -1.39 26.90 11.52
C GLU A 64 -2.14 25.68 10.97
N LEU A 65 -2.04 24.52 11.63
CA LEU A 65 -2.83 23.36 11.25
C LEU A 65 -4.32 23.58 11.47
N ASN A 66 -4.73 24.18 12.58
CA ASN A 66 -6.13 24.43 12.90
C ASN A 66 -6.81 25.42 11.94
N THR A 67 -6.05 26.36 11.36
CA THR A 67 -6.58 27.27 10.31
C THR A 67 -6.97 26.49 9.05
N LYS A 68 -6.26 25.42 8.73
CA LYS A 68 -6.52 24.59 7.54
C LYS A 68 -7.42 23.39 7.85
N LEU A 69 -7.35 22.87 9.06
CA LEU A 69 -7.99 21.63 9.51
C LEU A 69 -8.54 21.82 10.94
N PRO A 70 -9.70 22.42 11.10
CA PRO A 70 -10.34 22.47 12.40
C PRO A 70 -10.56 21.06 12.96
N ASN A 71 -10.15 20.84 14.22
CA ASN A 71 -10.33 19.56 14.92
C ASN A 71 -9.65 18.34 14.25
N TYR A 72 -8.46 18.52 13.66
CA TYR A 72 -7.73 17.39 13.09
C TYR A 72 -7.42 16.30 14.12
N THR A 73 -7.50 15.05 13.69
CA THR A 73 -7.10 13.88 14.47
C THR A 73 -6.00 13.13 13.76
N LEU A 74 -5.05 12.59 14.54
CA LEU A 74 -4.01 11.72 14.02
C LEU A 74 -4.58 10.33 13.76
N LYS A 75 -4.14 9.71 12.66
CA LYS A 75 -4.51 8.33 12.33
C LYS A 75 -3.36 7.39 12.66
N ILE A 76 -3.65 6.21 13.19
CA ILE A 76 -2.64 5.16 13.38
C ILE A 76 -1.96 4.85 12.03
N ASN A 77 -0.65 4.64 12.06
CA ASN A 77 0.22 4.46 10.88
C ASN A 77 0.35 5.69 9.96
N GLN A 78 -0.15 6.86 10.37
CA GLN A 78 0.10 8.12 9.66
C GLN A 78 1.59 8.50 9.81
N LYS A 79 2.24 8.87 8.70
CA LYS A 79 3.64 9.30 8.70
C LYS A 79 3.74 10.81 8.77
N ILE A 80 4.25 11.35 9.85
CA ILE A 80 4.51 12.77 10.04
C ILE A 80 5.99 13.02 9.81
N ASN A 81 6.32 13.99 8.96
CA ASN A 81 7.71 14.34 8.67
C ASN A 81 7.99 15.78 9.12
N PHE A 82 9.08 15.96 9.81
CA PHE A 82 9.52 17.30 10.21
C PHE A 82 11.04 17.42 10.27
N THR A 83 11.53 18.65 10.09
CA THR A 83 12.96 18.97 10.07
C THR A 83 13.26 19.84 11.27
N ILE A 84 14.19 19.38 12.12
CA ILE A 84 14.64 20.10 13.31
C ILE A 84 15.98 20.78 13.02
N ASN A 85 16.10 22.05 13.42
CA ASN A 85 17.37 22.75 13.48
C ASN A 85 18.05 22.43 14.82
N LYS A 86 19.14 21.66 14.80
CA LYS A 86 19.87 21.21 16.01
C LYS A 86 20.49 22.33 16.85
N LYS A 87 20.72 23.52 16.28
CA LYS A 87 21.32 24.65 17.05
C LYS A 87 20.33 25.25 18.06
N ASN A 88 19.05 25.32 17.73
CA ASN A 88 18.02 25.98 18.56
C ASN A 88 16.82 25.10 18.87
N ASN A 89 16.87 23.85 18.46
CA ASN A 89 15.83 22.83 18.63
C ASN A 89 14.44 23.27 18.09
N LYS A 90 14.41 24.13 17.05
CA LYS A 90 13.19 24.60 16.40
C LYS A 90 12.90 23.79 15.14
N ILE A 91 11.60 23.64 14.85
CA ILE A 91 11.15 23.01 13.61
C ILE A 91 11.24 24.02 12.46
N SER A 92 11.98 23.69 11.42
CA SER A 92 12.11 24.51 10.21
C SER A 92 11.09 24.14 9.14
N LYS A 93 10.67 22.89 9.11
CA LYS A 93 9.71 22.33 8.15
C LYS A 93 8.87 21.26 8.83
N PHE A 94 7.55 21.28 8.59
CA PHE A 94 6.63 20.28 9.10
C PHE A 94 5.66 19.85 7.99
N ILE A 95 5.49 18.54 7.78
CA ILE A 95 4.62 17.98 6.75
C ILE A 95 3.55 17.14 7.42
N PHE A 96 2.30 17.55 7.25
CA PHE A 96 1.14 16.84 7.75
C PHE A 96 0.36 16.19 6.59
N PRO A 97 0.35 14.87 6.45
CA PRO A 97 -0.38 14.20 5.38
C PRO A 97 -1.88 14.15 5.69
N LEU A 98 -2.71 14.58 4.75
CA LEU A 98 -4.17 14.49 4.80
C LEU A 98 -4.68 13.20 4.15
N SER A 99 -4.05 12.85 3.04
CA SER A 99 -4.32 11.63 2.27
C SER A 99 -3.04 11.18 1.57
N LYS A 100 -3.15 10.13 0.75
CA LYS A 100 -2.02 9.70 -0.09
C LYS A 100 -1.55 10.80 -1.05
N THR A 101 -2.45 11.71 -1.47
CA THR A 101 -2.19 12.72 -2.49
C THR A 101 -2.18 14.15 -1.97
N LYS A 102 -2.65 14.40 -0.75
CA LYS A 102 -2.74 15.74 -0.17
C LYS A 102 -1.95 15.83 1.12
N LYS A 103 -1.15 16.89 1.25
CA LYS A 103 -0.33 17.17 2.44
C LYS A 103 -0.37 18.67 2.72
N ILE A 104 -0.31 19.05 3.98
CA ILE A 104 -0.01 20.42 4.40
C ILE A 104 1.47 20.50 4.70
N LEU A 105 2.13 21.45 4.09
CA LEU A 105 3.52 21.78 4.34
C LEU A 105 3.57 23.11 5.11
N LEU A 106 4.12 23.08 6.32
CA LEU A 106 4.46 24.26 7.08
C LEU A 106 5.94 24.52 6.92
N ILE A 107 6.30 25.73 6.52
CA ILE A 107 7.69 26.20 6.39
C ILE A 107 7.84 27.39 7.33
N ARG A 108 8.92 27.38 8.13
CA ARG A 108 9.25 28.51 8.99
C ARG A 108 9.83 29.65 8.18
N GLU A 109 9.26 30.85 8.36
CA GLU A 109 9.88 32.08 7.89
C GLU A 109 11.02 32.49 8.82
N LEU A 110 12.16 32.86 8.24
CA LEU A 110 13.35 33.25 9.00
C LEU A 110 13.20 34.62 9.66
N GLU A 111 12.44 35.52 9.05
CA GLU A 111 12.29 36.91 9.50
C GLU A 111 11.31 37.06 10.68
N ASN A 112 10.19 36.35 10.64
CA ASN A 112 9.09 36.52 11.59
C ASN A 112 8.93 35.41 12.60
N ASP A 113 9.74 34.35 12.49
CA ASP A 113 9.69 33.10 13.30
C ASP A 113 8.29 32.44 13.30
N LYS A 114 7.51 32.65 12.23
CA LYS A 114 6.18 32.09 12.01
C LYS A 114 6.19 31.01 10.96
N PHE A 115 5.15 30.20 10.91
CA PHE A 115 4.97 29.21 9.84
C PHE A 115 4.09 29.76 8.73
N ILE A 116 4.47 29.50 7.48
CA ILE A 116 3.60 29.64 6.31
C ILE A 116 3.12 28.26 5.93
N SER A 117 1.82 28.11 5.73
CA SER A 117 1.22 26.87 5.27
C SER A 117 1.04 26.86 3.75
N LYS A 118 1.43 25.74 3.13
CA LYS A 118 1.20 25.44 1.71
C LYS A 118 0.53 24.08 1.56
N ASP A 119 -0.49 24.03 0.71
CA ASP A 119 -1.12 22.77 0.35
C ASP A 119 -0.32 22.11 -0.76
N ILE A 120 0.14 20.90 -0.54
CA ILE A 120 0.78 20.07 -1.56
C ILE A 120 -0.25 19.06 -2.03
N VAL A 121 -0.63 19.16 -3.30
CA VAL A 121 -1.50 18.21 -3.98
C VAL A 121 -0.68 17.48 -5.05
N THR A 122 -0.64 16.16 -4.95
CA THR A 122 -0.05 15.32 -6.00
C THR A 122 -1.14 15.02 -7.02
N ASN A 123 -1.01 15.57 -8.21
CA ASN A 123 -1.89 15.23 -9.33
C ASN A 123 -1.59 13.79 -9.76
N LEU A 124 -2.65 13.02 -9.97
CA LEU A 124 -2.53 11.66 -10.45
C LEU A 124 -3.03 11.57 -11.89
N ILE A 125 -2.22 10.92 -12.71
CA ILE A 125 -2.56 10.61 -14.10
C ILE A 125 -3.07 9.17 -14.13
N LYS A 126 -4.25 8.98 -14.72
CA LYS A 126 -4.81 7.66 -14.95
C LYS A 126 -4.16 7.03 -16.18
N LYS A 127 -3.65 5.84 -16.05
CA LYS A 127 -3.11 5.02 -17.14
C LYS A 127 -3.75 3.63 -17.15
N ILE A 128 -3.77 3.05 -18.34
CA ILE A 128 -4.21 1.68 -18.57
C ILE A 128 -2.98 0.81 -18.75
N VAL A 129 -2.92 -0.29 -18.03
CA VAL A 129 -1.82 -1.24 -18.03
C VAL A 129 -2.31 -2.60 -18.50
N TYR A 130 -1.66 -3.16 -19.52
CA TYR A 130 -1.85 -4.54 -19.95
C TYR A 130 -0.77 -5.43 -19.35
N LYS A 131 -1.16 -6.59 -18.86
CA LYS A 131 -0.27 -7.66 -18.41
C LYS A 131 -0.82 -9.01 -18.83
N GLU A 132 0.11 -9.91 -19.18
CA GLU A 132 -0.20 -11.30 -19.47
C GLU A 132 0.83 -12.22 -18.85
N GLY A 133 0.46 -13.47 -18.67
CA GLY A 133 1.37 -14.46 -18.13
C GLY A 133 0.87 -15.87 -18.23
N LYS A 134 1.81 -16.81 -18.03
CA LYS A 134 1.57 -18.24 -17.97
C LYS A 134 1.67 -18.71 -16.52
N ILE A 135 0.72 -19.53 -16.10
CA ILE A 135 0.69 -20.08 -14.75
C ILE A 135 1.64 -21.26 -14.67
N THR A 136 2.70 -21.11 -13.87
CA THR A 136 3.72 -22.16 -13.70
C THR A 136 3.60 -22.91 -12.37
N GLN A 137 3.22 -22.20 -11.30
CA GLN A 137 3.00 -22.73 -9.95
C GLN A 137 1.62 -22.37 -9.41
N SER A 138 1.33 -21.07 -9.33
CA SER A 138 0.02 -20.54 -8.98
C SER A 138 -0.21 -19.23 -9.74
N LEU A 139 -1.47 -18.86 -9.93
CA LEU A 139 -1.85 -17.59 -10.52
C LEU A 139 -1.17 -16.42 -9.77
N TYR A 140 -1.27 -16.38 -8.44
CA TYR A 140 -0.71 -15.33 -7.61
C TYR A 140 0.80 -15.16 -7.83
N ARG A 141 1.58 -16.24 -7.72
CA ARG A 141 3.05 -16.18 -7.90
C ARG A 141 3.43 -15.75 -9.32
N SER A 142 2.71 -16.24 -10.33
CA SER A 142 2.96 -15.87 -11.74
C SER A 142 2.65 -14.39 -11.98
N ALA A 143 1.58 -13.85 -11.42
CA ALA A 143 1.18 -12.46 -11.54
C ALA A 143 2.14 -11.50 -10.79
N ILE A 144 2.57 -11.87 -9.58
CA ILE A 144 3.59 -11.07 -8.84
C ILE A 144 4.90 -10.98 -9.62
N ARG A 145 5.36 -12.06 -10.25
CA ARG A 145 6.56 -12.03 -11.12
C ARG A 145 6.42 -11.06 -12.30
N LYS A 146 5.20 -10.86 -12.79
CA LYS A 146 4.87 -9.87 -13.84
C LYS A 146 4.67 -8.46 -13.29
N LYS A 147 4.96 -8.24 -11.99
CA LYS A 147 4.82 -6.96 -11.28
C LYS A 147 3.38 -6.43 -11.29
N ILE A 148 2.40 -7.33 -11.26
CA ILE A 148 1.00 -6.96 -11.05
C ILE A 148 0.82 -6.69 -9.56
N PRO A 149 0.19 -5.56 -9.16
CA PRO A 149 -0.07 -5.25 -7.76
C PRO A 149 -0.95 -6.32 -7.08
N ALA A 150 -0.66 -6.65 -5.82
CA ALA A 150 -1.35 -7.70 -5.10
C ALA A 150 -2.87 -7.50 -5.01
N ASN A 151 -3.32 -6.26 -4.80
CA ASN A 151 -4.75 -5.94 -4.78
C ASN A 151 -5.43 -6.18 -6.14
N VAL A 152 -4.74 -5.96 -7.26
CA VAL A 152 -5.26 -6.27 -8.60
C VAL A 152 -5.37 -7.79 -8.79
N ILE A 153 -4.41 -8.56 -8.27
CA ILE A 153 -4.47 -10.04 -8.34
C ILE A 153 -5.63 -10.58 -7.52
N VAL A 154 -5.88 -10.00 -6.34
CA VAL A 154 -7.02 -10.38 -5.48
C VAL A 154 -8.34 -10.06 -6.18
N GLU A 155 -8.46 -8.88 -6.79
CA GLU A 155 -9.65 -8.49 -7.54
C GLU A 155 -9.88 -9.39 -8.77
N PHE A 156 -8.82 -9.71 -9.52
CA PHE A 156 -8.89 -10.68 -10.62
C PHE A 156 -9.40 -12.03 -10.12
N ALA A 157 -8.88 -12.53 -9.02
CA ALA A 157 -9.34 -13.77 -8.42
C ALA A 157 -10.82 -13.68 -7.96
N ARG A 158 -11.26 -12.52 -7.47
CA ARG A 158 -12.64 -12.25 -7.08
C ARG A 158 -13.59 -12.35 -8.28
N ILE A 159 -13.23 -11.76 -9.42
CA ILE A 159 -14.01 -11.83 -10.65
C ILE A 159 -14.29 -13.30 -11.01
N TYR A 160 -13.29 -14.15 -10.95
CA TYR A 160 -13.43 -15.58 -11.31
C TYR A 160 -13.97 -16.47 -10.20
N GLY A 161 -13.95 -16.04 -8.95
CA GLY A 161 -14.32 -16.85 -7.78
C GLY A 161 -15.73 -17.38 -7.79
N PHE A 162 -16.64 -16.81 -8.59
CA PHE A 162 -18.00 -17.29 -8.77
C PHE A 162 -18.13 -18.48 -9.74
N GLN A 163 -17.16 -18.65 -10.65
CA GLN A 163 -17.25 -19.63 -11.73
C GLN A 163 -16.16 -20.69 -11.66
N ILE A 164 -14.98 -20.33 -11.17
CA ILE A 164 -13.77 -21.16 -11.22
C ILE A 164 -13.37 -21.59 -9.81
N ASP A 165 -13.09 -22.86 -9.66
CA ASP A 165 -12.41 -23.41 -8.49
C ASP A 165 -10.90 -23.33 -8.73
N PHE A 166 -10.26 -22.31 -8.13
CA PHE A 166 -8.83 -22.04 -8.32
C PHE A 166 -7.90 -23.22 -7.96
N GLN A 167 -8.39 -24.21 -7.24
CA GLN A 167 -7.58 -25.39 -6.88
C GLN A 167 -7.73 -26.55 -7.86
N ARG A 168 -8.88 -26.65 -8.48
CA ARG A 168 -9.21 -27.81 -9.33
C ARG A 168 -9.15 -27.48 -10.80
N ASP A 169 -9.53 -26.27 -11.17
CA ASP A 169 -9.73 -25.88 -12.56
C ASP A 169 -8.45 -25.29 -13.15
N ILE A 170 -7.57 -24.68 -12.33
CA ILE A 170 -6.32 -24.10 -12.81
C ILE A 170 -5.23 -25.15 -12.92
N ARG A 171 -4.60 -25.23 -14.08
CA ARG A 171 -3.50 -26.15 -14.37
C ARG A 171 -2.22 -25.41 -14.74
N ARG A 172 -1.11 -26.14 -14.67
CA ARG A 172 0.17 -25.64 -15.18
C ARG A 172 0.04 -25.39 -16.68
N ASN A 173 0.55 -24.23 -17.12
CA ASN A 173 0.50 -23.72 -18.48
C ASN A 173 -0.78 -23.00 -18.90
N ASP A 174 -1.82 -22.95 -18.08
CA ASP A 174 -2.91 -22.00 -18.31
C ASP A 174 -2.38 -20.57 -18.35
N THR A 175 -3.09 -19.71 -19.06
CA THR A 175 -2.65 -18.32 -19.25
C THR A 175 -3.68 -17.33 -18.73
N TYR A 176 -3.21 -16.13 -18.44
CA TYR A 176 -4.09 -15.03 -18.07
C TYR A 176 -3.69 -13.75 -18.81
N GLN A 177 -4.66 -12.91 -19.08
CA GLN A 177 -4.52 -11.57 -19.56
C GLN A 177 -5.33 -10.62 -18.69
N ILE A 178 -4.80 -9.45 -18.43
CA ILE A 178 -5.46 -8.46 -17.58
C ILE A 178 -5.16 -7.05 -18.06
N ILE A 179 -6.20 -6.23 -18.18
CA ILE A 179 -6.10 -4.79 -18.41
C ILE A 179 -6.71 -4.11 -17.19
N TYR A 180 -5.94 -3.23 -16.56
CA TYR A 180 -6.39 -2.52 -15.37
C TYR A 180 -5.89 -1.09 -15.32
N GLU A 181 -6.58 -0.27 -14.56
CA GLU A 181 -6.24 1.12 -14.35
C GLU A 181 -5.19 1.29 -13.24
N VAL A 182 -4.27 2.21 -13.44
CA VAL A 182 -3.34 2.70 -12.40
C VAL A 182 -3.41 4.22 -12.34
N PHE A 183 -3.18 4.75 -11.14
CA PHE A 183 -3.06 6.18 -10.88
C PHE A 183 -1.63 6.44 -10.43
N GLU A 184 -0.87 7.17 -11.23
CA GLU A 184 0.53 7.48 -10.97
C GLU A 184 0.78 8.99 -10.94
N ASP A 185 1.85 9.41 -10.25
CA ASP A 185 2.32 10.79 -10.28
C ASP A 185 3.23 11.05 -11.49
N ASP A 186 3.69 12.30 -11.63
CA ASP A 186 4.61 12.72 -12.68
C ASP A 186 5.94 11.94 -12.68
N ASN A 187 6.32 11.35 -11.56
CA ASN A 187 7.50 10.49 -11.42
C ASN A 187 7.22 9.02 -11.72
N LYS A 188 6.06 8.69 -12.28
CA LYS A 188 5.60 7.32 -12.58
C LYS A 188 5.46 6.42 -11.34
N LYS A 189 5.31 7.02 -10.17
CA LYS A 189 5.03 6.28 -8.94
C LYS A 189 3.55 5.97 -8.84
N ILE A 190 3.21 4.69 -8.77
CA ILE A 190 1.82 4.23 -8.61
C ILE A 190 1.36 4.52 -7.18
N PHE A 191 0.28 5.29 -7.06
CA PHE A 191 -0.39 5.61 -5.79
C PHE A 191 -1.58 4.72 -5.52
N ASN A 192 -2.30 4.35 -6.57
CA ASN A 192 -3.48 3.51 -6.48
C ASN A 192 -3.71 2.76 -7.79
N THR A 193 -4.57 1.74 -7.73
CA THR A 193 -5.11 1.04 -8.90
C THR A 193 -6.61 1.30 -8.99
N GLY A 194 -7.13 1.35 -10.18
CA GLY A 194 -8.56 1.43 -10.45
C GLY A 194 -9.14 0.06 -10.82
N ASN A 195 -10.14 0.07 -11.67
CA ASN A 195 -10.88 -1.11 -12.09
C ASN A 195 -10.05 -2.01 -13.01
N ILE A 196 -10.33 -3.30 -12.97
CA ILE A 196 -9.92 -4.24 -14.01
C ILE A 196 -10.90 -4.06 -15.17
N ILE A 197 -10.39 -3.51 -16.29
CA ILE A 197 -11.20 -3.22 -17.48
C ILE A 197 -11.49 -4.50 -18.26
N PHE A 198 -10.51 -5.38 -18.34
CA PHE A 198 -10.57 -6.65 -19.02
C PHE A 198 -9.81 -7.72 -18.24
N ALA A 199 -10.39 -8.88 -18.16
CA ALA A 199 -9.77 -10.06 -17.56
C ALA A 199 -10.03 -11.27 -18.46
N ASP A 200 -9.01 -12.04 -18.81
CA ASP A 200 -9.15 -13.35 -19.42
C ASP A 200 -8.33 -14.38 -18.67
N LEU A 201 -8.96 -15.48 -18.33
CA LEU A 201 -8.31 -16.64 -17.74
C LEU A 201 -8.55 -17.85 -18.67
N ASN A 202 -7.52 -18.22 -19.42
CA ASN A 202 -7.58 -19.29 -20.36
C ASN A 202 -7.20 -20.61 -19.66
N LEU A 203 -8.19 -21.48 -19.48
CA LEU A 203 -8.08 -22.75 -18.81
C LEU A 203 -8.18 -23.89 -19.84
N SER A 204 -7.14 -24.69 -19.96
CA SER A 204 -7.11 -25.83 -20.92
C SER A 204 -7.51 -25.41 -22.35
N ASN A 205 -7.00 -24.26 -22.81
CA ASN A 205 -7.29 -23.64 -24.11
C ASN A 205 -8.75 -23.09 -24.26
N GLN A 206 -9.48 -22.95 -23.16
CA GLN A 206 -10.78 -22.33 -23.15
C GLN A 206 -10.68 -20.95 -22.48
N SER A 207 -10.97 -19.90 -23.23
CA SER A 207 -10.98 -18.52 -22.74
C SER A 207 -12.22 -18.27 -21.88
N ASN A 208 -12.00 -17.57 -20.76
CA ASN A 208 -13.05 -17.09 -19.86
C ASN A 208 -12.88 -15.57 -19.71
N ALA A 209 -13.24 -14.84 -20.76
CA ALA A 209 -13.05 -13.40 -20.83
C ALA A 209 -14.20 -12.63 -20.21
N PHE A 210 -13.86 -11.59 -19.43
CA PHE A 210 -14.81 -10.68 -18.80
C PHE A 210 -14.41 -9.24 -19.05
N TYR A 211 -15.43 -8.39 -19.24
CA TYR A 211 -15.31 -6.98 -19.53
C TYR A 211 -15.97 -6.17 -18.44
N PHE A 212 -15.29 -5.13 -17.97
CA PHE A 212 -15.88 -4.19 -17.03
C PHE A 212 -16.85 -3.26 -17.76
N PHE A 213 -18.04 -3.14 -17.22
CA PHE A 213 -19.05 -2.23 -17.70
C PHE A 213 -19.54 -1.37 -16.53
N ASN A 214 -19.75 -0.09 -16.80
CA ASN A 214 -20.30 0.85 -15.84
C ASN A 214 -21.29 1.75 -16.60
N ASP A 215 -22.57 1.62 -16.31
CA ASP A 215 -23.62 2.45 -16.87
C ASP A 215 -24.65 2.78 -15.78
N ASN A 216 -24.99 4.07 -15.66
CA ASN A 216 -26.01 4.60 -14.76
C ASN A 216 -25.91 4.15 -13.28
N GLY A 217 -24.69 3.86 -12.81
CA GLY A 217 -24.44 3.41 -11.43
C GLY A 217 -24.47 1.90 -11.22
N GLU A 218 -24.78 1.12 -12.23
CA GLU A 218 -24.58 -0.31 -12.26
C GLU A 218 -23.18 -0.61 -12.81
N GLU A 219 -22.29 -1.12 -11.97
CA GLU A 219 -20.95 -1.50 -12.38
C GLU A 219 -20.70 -2.98 -12.13
N GLY A 220 -20.00 -3.64 -13.06
CA GLY A 220 -19.71 -5.04 -12.93
C GLY A 220 -18.89 -5.61 -14.08
N HIS A 221 -18.58 -6.89 -13.95
CA HIS A 221 -17.90 -7.63 -15.02
C HIS A 221 -18.92 -8.56 -15.70
N TYR A 222 -18.88 -8.59 -17.04
CA TYR A 222 -19.79 -9.31 -17.88
C TYR A 222 -19.02 -10.12 -18.94
N ASP A 223 -19.56 -11.27 -19.32
CA ASP A 223 -19.05 -12.04 -20.45
C ASP A 223 -19.40 -11.36 -21.79
N ILE A 224 -18.94 -11.92 -22.90
CA ILE A 224 -19.19 -11.40 -24.25
C ILE A 224 -20.70 -11.38 -24.62
N ASN A 225 -21.53 -12.13 -23.92
CA ASN A 225 -22.98 -12.17 -24.13
C ASN A 225 -23.74 -11.22 -23.19
N GLY A 226 -23.01 -10.39 -22.42
CA GLY A 226 -23.60 -9.48 -21.44
C GLY A 226 -24.11 -10.16 -20.17
N LYS A 227 -23.70 -11.40 -19.89
CA LYS A 227 -24.09 -12.10 -18.67
C LYS A 227 -23.14 -11.73 -17.54
N SER A 228 -23.68 -11.23 -16.42
CA SER A 228 -22.89 -10.87 -15.24
C SER A 228 -22.11 -12.07 -14.70
N VAL A 229 -20.87 -11.80 -14.33
CA VAL A 229 -19.99 -12.71 -13.60
C VAL A 229 -20.52 -13.04 -12.20
N GLN A 230 -21.19 -12.08 -11.56
CA GLN A 230 -21.68 -12.22 -10.19
C GLN A 230 -22.78 -13.28 -10.12
N LYS A 231 -22.58 -14.22 -9.24
CA LYS A 231 -23.57 -15.22 -8.81
C LYS A 231 -23.89 -14.98 -7.34
N ALA A 232 -24.94 -15.60 -6.85
CA ALA A 232 -25.36 -15.45 -5.46
C ALA A 232 -24.23 -15.77 -4.45
N LEU A 233 -23.40 -16.76 -4.72
CA LEU A 233 -22.30 -17.17 -3.83
C LEU A 233 -21.05 -17.55 -4.61
N MET A 234 -19.89 -17.13 -4.09
CA MET A 234 -18.57 -17.54 -4.57
C MET A 234 -18.32 -19.02 -4.27
N LYS A 235 -17.69 -19.73 -5.21
CA LYS A 235 -17.27 -21.12 -4.99
C LYS A 235 -16.13 -21.25 -3.98
N THR A 236 -15.19 -20.29 -3.98
CA THR A 236 -14.00 -20.29 -3.12
C THR A 236 -13.81 -18.91 -2.51
N PRO A 237 -14.27 -18.69 -1.27
CA PRO A 237 -14.19 -17.36 -0.62
C PRO A 237 -12.81 -17.04 -0.01
N ILE A 238 -11.83 -17.88 -0.26
CA ILE A 238 -10.45 -17.72 0.25
C ILE A 238 -9.47 -18.01 -0.89
N ASN A 239 -8.65 -17.03 -1.26
CA ASN A 239 -7.68 -17.21 -2.34
C ASN A 239 -6.60 -18.23 -1.97
N GLY A 240 -6.40 -19.23 -2.83
CA GLY A 240 -5.37 -20.25 -2.62
C GLY A 240 -5.68 -21.25 -1.50
N ALA A 241 -6.88 -21.21 -0.93
CA ALA A 241 -7.28 -22.15 0.11
C ALA A 241 -7.48 -23.56 -0.43
N ARG A 242 -7.13 -24.55 0.35
CA ARG A 242 -7.39 -25.97 0.06
C ARG A 242 -8.73 -26.39 0.68
N LEU A 243 -9.60 -27.02 -0.12
CA LEU A 243 -10.78 -27.67 0.42
C LEU A 243 -10.34 -28.82 1.36
N SER A 244 -10.49 -28.63 2.64
CA SER A 244 -10.05 -29.60 3.66
C SER A 244 -11.16 -30.56 4.05
N SER A 245 -12.43 -30.11 4.00
CA SER A 245 -13.58 -30.98 4.26
C SER A 245 -14.83 -30.51 3.52
N LYS A 246 -15.59 -31.45 2.98
CA LYS A 246 -16.84 -31.20 2.27
C LYS A 246 -18.04 -31.17 3.20
N PHE A 247 -19.09 -30.52 2.77
CA PHE A 247 -20.45 -30.67 3.35
C PHE A 247 -20.96 -32.11 3.19
N GLY A 248 -21.62 -32.62 4.20
CA GLY A 248 -22.24 -33.94 4.16
C GLY A 248 -21.85 -34.90 5.27
N MET A 249 -22.32 -36.13 5.18
CA MET A 249 -21.97 -37.18 6.16
C MET A 249 -20.50 -37.55 6.05
N ARG A 250 -19.76 -37.46 7.16
CA ARG A 250 -18.34 -37.87 7.23
C ARG A 250 -18.02 -38.49 8.57
N LYS A 251 -16.97 -39.30 8.62
CA LYS A 251 -16.40 -39.75 9.87
C LYS A 251 -15.79 -38.58 10.62
N HIS A 252 -16.24 -38.34 11.85
CA HIS A 252 -15.74 -37.23 12.63
C HIS A 252 -14.26 -37.46 12.96
N PRO A 253 -13.35 -36.49 12.77
CA PRO A 253 -11.91 -36.71 12.92
C PRO A 253 -11.48 -37.01 14.34
N ILE A 254 -12.24 -36.58 15.36
CA ILE A 254 -11.94 -36.78 16.76
C ILE A 254 -12.82 -37.93 17.32
N ASP A 255 -14.12 -37.86 17.10
CA ASP A 255 -15.09 -38.77 17.74
C ASP A 255 -15.23 -40.11 17.01
N GLY A 256 -14.73 -40.25 15.80
CA GLY A 256 -14.66 -41.47 15.05
C GLY A 256 -15.98 -42.04 14.46
N TYR A 257 -17.14 -41.46 14.81
CA TYR A 257 -18.43 -41.86 14.24
C TYR A 257 -18.87 -40.98 13.09
N ASN A 258 -19.85 -41.47 12.31
CA ASN A 258 -20.40 -40.71 11.20
C ASN A 258 -21.27 -39.55 11.70
N LYS A 259 -20.88 -38.32 11.32
CA LYS A 259 -21.58 -37.09 11.68
C LYS A 259 -21.82 -36.22 10.47
N MET A 260 -22.94 -35.55 10.45
CA MET A 260 -23.27 -34.57 9.44
C MET A 260 -22.40 -33.34 9.59
N HIS A 261 -21.54 -33.08 8.60
CA HIS A 261 -20.80 -31.84 8.49
C HIS A 261 -21.65 -30.80 7.76
N ARG A 262 -22.06 -29.75 8.49
CA ARG A 262 -22.99 -28.72 8.01
C ARG A 262 -22.33 -27.54 7.29
N GLY A 263 -21.06 -27.66 6.97
CA GLY A 263 -20.27 -26.63 6.30
C GLY A 263 -19.24 -27.23 5.36
N THR A 264 -18.58 -26.35 4.64
CA THR A 264 -17.38 -26.66 3.85
C THR A 264 -16.18 -25.97 4.48
N ASP A 265 -15.14 -26.75 4.80
CA ASP A 265 -13.94 -26.23 5.41
C ASP A 265 -12.87 -25.94 4.34
N PHE A 266 -12.31 -24.77 4.39
CA PHE A 266 -11.17 -24.36 3.59
C PHE A 266 -9.95 -24.13 4.49
N ALA A 267 -8.81 -24.71 4.14
CA ALA A 267 -7.55 -24.52 4.81
C ALA A 267 -6.64 -23.64 3.98
N ALA A 268 -6.07 -22.60 4.58
CA ALA A 268 -5.13 -21.69 4.00
C ALA A 268 -4.04 -21.31 5.02
N PRO A 269 -2.87 -20.80 4.60
CA PRO A 269 -1.88 -20.26 5.51
C PRO A 269 -2.46 -19.15 6.40
N GLU A 270 -1.94 -19.01 7.61
CA GLU A 270 -2.28 -17.91 8.51
C GLU A 270 -2.09 -16.55 7.84
N GLY A 271 -3.01 -15.61 8.08
CA GLY A 271 -3.00 -14.28 7.45
C GLY A 271 -3.61 -14.23 6.05
N THR A 272 -4.09 -15.37 5.50
CA THR A 272 -4.80 -15.35 4.21
C THR A 272 -6.16 -14.63 4.38
N PRO A 273 -6.46 -13.61 3.55
CA PRO A 273 -7.73 -12.91 3.62
C PRO A 273 -8.93 -13.83 3.34
N ILE A 274 -9.95 -13.74 4.18
CA ILE A 274 -11.24 -14.41 3.99
C ILE A 274 -12.23 -13.38 3.44
N MET A 275 -12.93 -13.72 2.35
CA MET A 275 -13.93 -12.88 1.72
C MET A 275 -15.34 -13.36 2.08
N ALA A 276 -16.30 -12.44 2.13
CA ALA A 276 -17.70 -12.82 2.13
C ALA A 276 -18.02 -13.57 0.83
N SER A 277 -18.70 -14.69 0.91
CA SER A 277 -19.03 -15.50 -0.27
C SER A 277 -20.05 -14.83 -1.19
N GLY A 278 -20.78 -13.84 -0.71
CA GLY A 278 -21.79 -13.07 -1.44
C GLY A 278 -22.19 -11.83 -0.66
N ASP A 279 -23.12 -11.08 -1.20
CA ASP A 279 -23.67 -9.89 -0.54
C ASP A 279 -24.44 -10.28 0.72
N GLY A 280 -24.35 -9.45 1.74
CA GLY A 280 -24.99 -9.72 3.01
C GLY A 280 -24.89 -8.54 3.99
N VAL A 281 -25.57 -8.69 5.13
CA VAL A 281 -25.55 -7.72 6.22
C VAL A 281 -24.81 -8.33 7.41
N VAL A 282 -23.86 -7.60 7.98
CA VAL A 282 -23.16 -8.01 9.21
C VAL A 282 -24.13 -7.89 10.39
N LEU A 283 -24.53 -9.03 10.94
CA LEU A 283 -25.44 -9.07 12.10
C LEU A 283 -24.66 -8.98 13.44
N LYS A 284 -23.43 -9.46 13.46
CA LYS A 284 -22.56 -9.43 14.64
C LYS A 284 -21.11 -9.44 14.18
N ALA A 285 -20.31 -8.57 14.77
CA ALA A 285 -18.86 -8.49 14.59
C ALA A 285 -18.14 -8.94 15.85
#